data_c815146b6601142470d6258cb0911618
#
_entry.id   c815146b6601142470d6258cb0911618
#
_cell.length_a   1.000
_cell.length_b   1.000
_cell.length_c   1.000
_cell.angle_alpha   90.00
_cell.angle_beta   90.00
_cell.angle_gamma   90.00
#
_symmetry.space_group_name_H-M   'P 1'
#
loop_
_entity.id
_entity.type
_entity.pdbx_description
1 polymer ?
#
loop_
_entity_poly.entity_id
_entity_poly.type
_entity_poly.pdbx_seq_one_letter_code
_entity_poly.pdbx_strand_id
1 'polypeptide(L)'
;MGCEVTTINNDNLTLDSREVAIMTDKKHSELLKDIRRYSKYLNEGNFHLVDFFIRSKYKDNKDEERPNYQITKKGCELIAHNLNS
;
A
#
# COMPACT_ATOMS: atom_id res chain seq x y z
N MET A 1 -20.32 -12.84 16.90
CA MET A 1 -20.13 -12.96 15.93
C MET A 1 -19.05 -12.39 15.21
N GLY A 2 -19.17 -11.74 14.26
CA GLY A 2 -18.12 -11.22 13.45
C GLY A 2 -17.16 -10.28 14.14
N CYS A 3 -17.48 -9.88 15.29
CA CYS A 3 -16.66 -8.93 16.02
C CYS A 3 -15.26 -9.42 16.29
N GLU A 4 -15.17 -10.65 16.72
CA GLU A 4 -13.86 -11.20 17.04
C GLU A 4 -13.00 -11.30 15.81
N VAL A 5 -13.62 -11.72 14.72
CA VAL A 5 -12.91 -11.86 13.48
C VAL A 5 -12.44 -10.49 13.02
N THR A 6 -13.27 -9.50 13.17
CA THR A 6 -12.92 -8.15 12.77
C THR A 6 -11.70 -7.65 13.52
N THR A 7 -11.65 -7.91 14.82
CA THR A 7 -10.54 -7.47 15.65
C THR A 7 -9.23 -8.11 15.17
N ILE A 8 -9.28 -9.40 14.89
CA ILE A 8 -8.10 -10.11 14.42
C ILE A 8 -7.67 -9.59 13.07
N ASN A 9 -8.63 -9.30 12.21
CA ASN A 9 -8.33 -8.87 10.87
C ASN A 9 -7.75 -7.47 10.82
N ASN A 10 -7.91 -6.68 11.86
CA ASN A 10 -7.38 -5.32 11.86
C ASN A 10 -5.88 -5.28 11.66
N ASP A 11 -5.18 -6.29 12.16
CA ASP A 11 -3.72 -6.35 12.00
C ASP A 11 -3.33 -6.70 10.59
N ASN A 12 -4.27 -7.29 9.83
CA ASN A 12 -4.01 -7.73 8.47
C ASN A 12 -4.71 -6.88 7.43
N LEU A 13 -5.36 -5.79 7.86
CA LEU A 13 -6.05 -4.92 6.92
C LEU A 13 -5.06 -4.20 6.03
N THR A 14 -5.43 -4.10 4.78
CA THR A 14 -4.65 -3.35 3.81
C THR A 14 -5.57 -2.41 3.06
N LEU A 15 -4.99 -1.38 2.49
CA LEU A 15 -5.69 -0.47 1.60
C LEU A 15 -5.11 -0.63 0.20
N ASP A 16 -6.00 -0.58 -0.78
CA ASP A 16 -5.57 -0.60 -2.18
C ASP A 16 -4.80 0.69 -2.46
N SER A 17 -3.70 0.58 -3.21
CA SER A 17 -2.87 1.75 -3.52
C SER A 17 -3.65 2.84 -4.22
N ARG A 18 -4.70 2.48 -4.98
CA ARG A 18 -5.54 3.50 -5.62
C ARG A 18 -6.28 4.33 -4.59
N GLU A 19 -6.73 3.71 -3.50
CA GLU A 19 -7.40 4.45 -2.43
C GLU A 19 -6.42 5.35 -1.70
N VAL A 20 -5.22 4.86 -1.44
CA VAL A 20 -4.20 5.67 -0.78
C VAL A 20 -3.81 6.86 -1.64
N ALA A 21 -3.77 6.68 -2.96
CA ALA A 21 -3.48 7.78 -3.86
C ALA A 21 -4.54 8.87 -3.73
N ILE A 22 -5.81 8.49 -3.64
CA ILE A 22 -6.89 9.45 -3.46
C ILE A 22 -6.76 10.16 -2.12
N MET A 23 -6.48 9.39 -1.06
CA MET A 23 -6.37 9.95 0.29
C MET A 23 -5.22 10.94 0.41
N THR A 24 -4.15 10.74 -0.36
CA THR A 24 -2.97 11.59 -0.31
C THR A 24 -2.96 12.64 -1.41
N ASP A 25 -4.02 12.69 -2.21
CA ASP A 25 -4.16 13.66 -3.31
C ASP A 25 -3.02 13.53 -4.32
N LYS A 26 -2.61 12.30 -4.58
CA LYS A 26 -1.58 11.99 -5.58
C LYS A 26 -2.17 11.17 -6.70
N LYS A 27 -1.55 11.27 -7.86
CA LYS A 27 -1.89 10.37 -8.96
C LYS A 27 -1.39 8.97 -8.62
N HIS A 28 -2.17 7.96 -9.01
CA HIS A 28 -1.80 6.58 -8.71
C HIS A 28 -0.42 6.23 -9.26
N SER A 29 -0.11 6.71 -10.46
CA SER A 29 1.20 6.45 -11.07
C SER A 29 2.34 7.03 -10.25
N GLU A 30 2.12 8.21 -9.65
CA GLU A 30 3.14 8.82 -8.81
C GLU A 30 3.30 8.07 -7.50
N LEU A 31 2.19 7.62 -6.94
CA LEU A 31 2.26 6.82 -5.72
C LEU A 31 3.01 5.51 -5.97
N LEU A 32 2.78 4.88 -7.12
CA LEU A 32 3.50 3.65 -7.44
C LEU A 32 5.01 3.89 -7.54
N LYS A 33 5.41 5.03 -8.07
CA LYS A 33 6.83 5.39 -8.10
C LYS A 33 7.38 5.57 -6.70
N ASP A 34 6.61 6.21 -5.84
CA ASP A 34 7.02 6.42 -4.46
C ASP A 34 7.17 5.08 -3.74
N ILE A 35 6.23 4.16 -3.97
CA ILE A 35 6.30 2.84 -3.35
C ILE A 35 7.56 2.11 -3.79
N ARG A 36 7.91 2.20 -5.07
CA ARG A 36 9.14 1.57 -5.56
C ARG A 36 10.36 2.15 -4.88
N ARG A 37 10.38 3.46 -4.67
CA ARG A 37 11.49 4.12 -3.99
C ARG A 37 11.57 3.69 -2.53
N TYR A 38 10.43 3.66 -1.84
CA TYR A 38 10.41 3.18 -0.45
C TYR A 38 10.83 1.73 -0.37
N SER A 39 10.41 0.91 -1.33
CA SER A 39 10.78 -0.49 -1.36
C SER A 39 12.29 -0.67 -1.44
N LYS A 40 12.94 0.18 -2.21
CA LYS A 40 14.39 0.13 -2.31
C LYS A 40 15.06 0.42 -0.97
N TYR A 41 14.59 1.48 -0.29
CA TYR A 41 15.14 1.81 1.02
C TYR A 41 14.89 0.72 2.04
N LEU A 42 13.69 0.15 2.03
CA LEU A 42 13.36 -0.93 2.97
C LEU A 42 14.23 -2.15 2.73
N ASN A 43 14.47 -2.46 1.47
CA ASN A 43 15.30 -3.60 1.12
C ASN A 43 16.74 -3.39 1.55
N GLU A 44 17.25 -2.18 1.40
CA GLU A 44 18.61 -1.84 1.83
C GLU A 44 18.75 -1.93 3.35
N GLY A 45 17.67 -1.66 4.08
CA GLY A 45 17.65 -1.76 5.52
C GLY A 45 17.30 -3.14 6.06
N ASN A 46 17.17 -4.12 5.17
CA ASN A 46 16.83 -5.50 5.54
C ASN A 46 15.44 -5.64 6.14
N PHE A 47 14.52 -4.76 5.78
CA PHE A 47 13.12 -4.88 6.18
C PHE A 47 12.40 -5.78 5.21
N HIS A 48 11.36 -6.46 5.70
CA HIS A 48 10.52 -7.29 4.84
C HIS A 48 9.51 -6.41 4.12
N LEU A 49 9.61 -6.35 2.81
CA LEU A 49 8.72 -5.49 2.01
C LEU A 49 7.26 -5.82 2.20
N VAL A 50 6.94 -7.10 2.39
CA VAL A 50 5.55 -7.52 2.54
C VAL A 50 4.91 -6.98 3.82
N ASP A 51 5.71 -6.53 4.77
CA ASP A 51 5.17 -5.91 5.98
C ASP A 51 4.66 -4.50 5.70
N PHE A 52 5.02 -3.94 4.55
CA PHE A 52 4.65 -2.58 4.17
C PHE A 52 3.80 -2.56 2.92
N PHE A 53 4.25 -3.22 1.85
CA PHE A 53 3.60 -3.18 0.55
C PHE A 53 3.51 -4.59 -0.04
N ILE A 54 2.31 -5.02 -0.38
CA ILE A 54 2.08 -6.34 -0.97
C ILE A 54 1.72 -6.14 -2.42
N ARG A 55 2.50 -6.73 -3.32
CA ARG A 55 2.25 -6.60 -4.75
C ARG A 55 0.92 -7.26 -5.11
N SER A 56 0.15 -6.58 -5.95
CA SER A 56 -1.16 -7.04 -6.36
C SER A 56 -1.46 -6.56 -7.77
N LYS A 57 -2.66 -6.85 -8.24
CA LYS A 57 -3.13 -6.44 -9.55
C LYS A 57 -4.62 -6.13 -9.46
N TYR A 58 -5.07 -5.26 -10.36
CA TYR A 58 -6.48 -4.99 -10.50
C TYR A 58 -6.81 -4.93 -12.00
N LYS A 59 -8.09 -5.06 -12.33
CA LYS A 59 -8.54 -4.93 -13.71
C LYS A 59 -9.14 -3.55 -13.91
N ASP A 60 -8.70 -2.90 -14.98
CA ASP A 60 -9.23 -1.58 -15.30
C ASP A 60 -10.52 -1.69 -16.14
N ASN A 61 -11.00 -0.56 -16.63
CA ASN A 61 -12.24 -0.51 -17.39
C ASN A 61 -12.19 -1.29 -18.69
N LYS A 62 -11.00 -1.56 -19.18
CA LYS A 62 -10.79 -2.33 -20.40
C LYS A 62 -10.53 -3.79 -20.11
N ASP A 63 -10.71 -4.21 -18.87
CA ASP A 63 -10.48 -5.58 -18.43
C ASP A 63 -9.01 -6.00 -18.57
N GLU A 64 -8.11 -5.02 -18.54
CA GLU A 64 -6.67 -5.28 -18.56
C GLU A 64 -6.12 -5.27 -17.15
N GLU A 65 -5.19 -6.18 -16.88
CA GLU A 65 -4.56 -6.25 -15.57
C GLU A 65 -3.54 -5.13 -15.42
N ARG A 66 -3.64 -4.42 -14.31
CA ARG A 66 -2.71 -3.32 -14.00
C ARG A 66 -2.08 -3.57 -12.65
N PRO A 67 -0.82 -3.18 -12.46
CA PRO A 67 -0.17 -3.40 -11.17
C PRO A 67 -0.72 -2.44 -10.12
N ASN A 68 -0.84 -2.94 -8.90
CA ASN A 68 -1.11 -2.10 -7.75
C ASN A 68 -0.50 -2.76 -6.54
N TYR A 69 -0.72 -2.17 -5.36
CA TYR A 69 -0.23 -2.72 -4.11
C TYR A 69 -1.34 -2.71 -3.09
N GLN A 70 -1.29 -3.69 -2.20
CA GLN A 70 -2.07 -3.65 -0.97
C GLN A 70 -1.14 -3.08 0.08
N ILE A 71 -1.53 -1.97 0.69
CA ILE A 71 -0.66 -1.22 1.59
C ILE A 71 -1.09 -1.48 3.02
N THR A 72 -0.18 -2.01 3.82
CA THR A 72 -0.46 -2.34 5.21
C THR A 72 -0.48 -1.07 6.05
N LYS A 73 -0.85 -1.22 7.32
CA LYS A 73 -0.83 -0.09 8.23
C LYS A 73 0.56 0.53 8.31
N LYS A 74 1.60 -0.31 8.38
CA LYS A 74 2.97 0.19 8.40
C LYS A 74 3.32 0.94 7.13
N GLY A 75 2.85 0.43 5.98
CA GLY A 75 3.06 1.10 4.71
C GLY A 75 2.37 2.44 4.65
N CYS A 76 1.15 2.51 5.16
CA CYS A 76 0.41 3.77 5.21
C CYS A 76 1.11 4.78 6.10
N GLU A 77 1.63 4.33 7.23
CA GLU A 77 2.36 5.21 8.15
C GLU A 77 3.63 5.74 7.50
N LEU A 78 4.33 4.90 6.76
CA LEU A 78 5.53 5.30 6.06
C LEU A 78 5.23 6.39 5.02
N ILE A 79 4.17 6.19 4.25
CA ILE A 79 3.77 7.16 3.24
C ILE A 79 3.36 8.47 3.90
N ALA A 80 2.56 8.41 4.95
CA ALA A 80 2.10 9.60 5.64
C ALA A 80 3.26 10.38 6.24
N HIS A 81 4.23 9.67 6.80
CA HIS A 81 5.42 10.32 7.37
C HIS A 81 6.18 11.11 6.30
N ASN A 82 6.29 10.55 5.12
CA ASN A 82 7.03 11.20 4.04
C ASN A 82 6.26 12.34 3.39
N LEU A 83 4.94 12.36 3.52
CA LEU A 83 4.15 13.46 3.00
C LEU A 83 4.37 14.75 3.79
N ASN A 84 4.74 14.60 5.05
CA ASN A 84 4.91 15.75 5.94
C ASN A 84 6.32 16.30 5.96
N SER A 85 7.20 15.71 5.19
CA SER A 85 8.61 16.14 5.19
C SER A 85 8.95 17.03 4.00
#